data_f7716a544f7354265cd41abfab2f580c
#
_entry.id   f7716a544f7354265cd41abfab2f580c
#
_cell.length_a   1.000
_cell.length_b   1.000
_cell.length_c   1.000
_cell.angle_alpha   90.00
_cell.angle_beta   90.00
_cell.angle_gamma   90.00
#
_symmetry.space_group_name_H-M   'P 1'
#
loop_
_entity.id
_entity.type
_entity.pdbx_description
1 polymer ?
#
loop_
_entity_poly.entity_id
_entity_poly.type
_entity_poly.pdbx_seq_one_letter_code
_entity_poly.pdbx_strand_id
1 'polypeptide(L)'
;MKISASIWTFGGCLFLFITGCSAVNSQSQDKAITEKADTAQAMSALRAKENNDLERLARLWQQRKQESATDYPIGPGDVIEISVPGMEEIKVVSQRVTGEGTISLPFVGVIDASGMTDKTLREEIRRRLETNYMRNPQISLFVKEFRSRQVAVIGAVQKPGLYNLASSADTVLGMISQAGGMTALAAERILFIPAEPVDSAKAKEIIDSLPAELVSQDPSLLILKNVDPIVISLDSINRIGHERYLNIPARPGDIIMVPGGGEVLVQGWVEKPGAYKITSGLTVLGALAAAGSTTYPANTSSVELIRTNPQGYKTTFVADLEAIKSGGQPDLPLREGDIINIVSSGPKAFAYGFYRFFTTLVHVGASANVPIR
;
A
#
# COMPACT_ATOMS: atom_id res chain seq x y z
N MET A 1 -34.88 -25.32 -91.17
CA MET A 1 -33.56 -24.73 -90.98
C MET A 1 -33.38 -24.41 -89.51
N LYS A 2 -32.59 -25.18 -88.80
CA LYS A 2 -32.37 -25.11 -87.37
C LYS A 2 -31.17 -24.23 -87.09
N ILE A 3 -31.31 -23.27 -86.19
CA ILE A 3 -30.19 -22.54 -85.53
C ILE A 3 -30.35 -22.76 -84.05
N SER A 4 -29.36 -23.49 -83.47
CA SER A 4 -29.23 -23.72 -82.07
C SER A 4 -28.45 -22.57 -81.42
N ALA A 5 -28.93 -22.03 -80.37
CA ALA A 5 -28.22 -21.06 -79.46
C ALA A 5 -27.85 -21.77 -78.17
N SER A 6 -26.59 -21.92 -77.90
CA SER A 6 -26.04 -22.40 -76.66
C SER A 6 -25.91 -21.24 -75.67
N ILE A 7 -26.61 -21.33 -74.53
CA ILE A 7 -26.49 -20.44 -73.36
C ILE A 7 -25.45 -21.06 -72.47
N TRP A 8 -24.34 -20.37 -72.27
CA TRP A 8 -23.31 -20.70 -71.30
C TRP A 8 -23.61 -20.03 -69.97
N THR A 9 -23.63 -20.85 -68.98
CA THR A 9 -23.86 -20.57 -67.57
C THR A 9 -22.73 -19.78 -66.94
N PHE A 10 -23.02 -18.56 -66.50
CA PHE A 10 -22.23 -17.80 -65.51
C PHE A 10 -22.98 -17.82 -64.17
N GLY A 11 -22.80 -18.86 -63.40
CA GLY A 11 -23.51 -19.01 -62.14
C GLY A 11 -22.74 -19.92 -61.15
N GLY A 12 -21.49 -19.61 -60.85
CA GLY A 12 -20.72 -20.52 -60.03
C GLY A 12 -19.65 -19.93 -59.12
N CYS A 13 -19.65 -18.60 -58.88
CA CYS A 13 -18.56 -18.00 -58.08
C CYS A 13 -19.01 -17.01 -56.97
N LEU A 14 -20.33 -16.91 -56.67
CA LEU A 14 -20.82 -15.94 -55.70
C LEU A 14 -21.32 -16.57 -54.36
N PHE A 15 -21.10 -17.88 -54.15
CA PHE A 15 -21.60 -18.55 -52.93
C PHE A 15 -20.55 -19.01 -51.93
N LEU A 16 -19.25 -18.75 -52.17
CA LEU A 16 -18.16 -19.21 -51.30
C LEU A 16 -17.57 -18.12 -50.37
N PHE A 17 -18.09 -16.88 -50.43
CA PHE A 17 -17.62 -15.77 -49.58
C PHE A 17 -18.49 -15.45 -48.37
N ILE A 18 -19.67 -16.05 -48.20
CA ILE A 18 -20.59 -15.73 -47.09
C ILE A 18 -20.40 -16.67 -45.88
N THR A 19 -19.79 -17.83 -46.01
CA THR A 19 -19.56 -18.76 -44.90
C THR A 19 -18.29 -18.47 -44.08
N GLY A 20 -17.38 -17.64 -44.59
CA GLY A 20 -16.15 -17.26 -43.84
C GLY A 20 -16.35 -16.14 -42.85
N CYS A 21 -17.36 -15.30 -43.01
CA CYS A 21 -17.57 -14.12 -42.14
C CYS A 21 -18.31 -14.44 -40.82
N SER A 22 -19.10 -15.53 -40.78
CA SER A 22 -19.84 -15.91 -39.53
C SER A 22 -18.97 -16.67 -38.55
N ALA A 23 -17.96 -17.42 -39.01
CA ALA A 23 -17.07 -18.15 -38.09
C ALA A 23 -16.03 -17.27 -37.41
N VAL A 24 -15.58 -16.18 -38.05
CA VAL A 24 -14.65 -15.21 -37.42
C VAL A 24 -15.34 -14.35 -36.37
N ASN A 25 -16.62 -14.06 -36.53
CA ASN A 25 -17.39 -13.23 -35.60
C ASN A 25 -17.80 -14.02 -34.35
N SER A 26 -18.00 -15.34 -34.42
CA SER A 26 -18.30 -16.16 -33.23
C SER A 26 -17.10 -16.36 -32.34
N GLN A 27 -15.91 -16.57 -32.87
CA GLN A 27 -14.67 -16.69 -32.03
C GLN A 27 -14.30 -15.39 -31.32
N SER A 28 -14.55 -14.22 -31.91
CA SER A 28 -14.30 -12.94 -31.25
C SER A 28 -15.33 -12.64 -30.16
N GLN A 29 -16.57 -13.06 -30.33
CA GLN A 29 -17.61 -12.93 -29.31
C GLN A 29 -17.39 -13.90 -28.13
N ASP A 30 -17.04 -15.14 -28.39
CA ASP A 30 -16.74 -16.12 -27.33
C ASP A 30 -15.53 -15.70 -26.50
N LYS A 31 -14.49 -15.17 -27.14
CA LYS A 31 -13.31 -14.63 -26.44
C LYS A 31 -13.65 -13.42 -25.58
N ALA A 32 -14.48 -12.50 -26.07
CA ALA A 32 -14.93 -11.32 -25.31
C ALA A 32 -15.87 -11.68 -24.14
N ILE A 33 -16.67 -12.74 -24.28
CA ILE A 33 -17.55 -13.25 -23.21
C ILE A 33 -16.72 -13.93 -22.12
N THR A 34 -15.73 -14.73 -22.50
CA THR A 34 -14.81 -15.41 -21.55
C THR A 34 -13.97 -14.38 -20.78
N GLU A 35 -13.45 -13.37 -21.46
CA GLU A 35 -12.66 -12.29 -20.85
C GLU A 35 -13.50 -11.43 -19.88
N LYS A 36 -14.78 -11.19 -20.18
CA LYS A 36 -15.73 -10.53 -19.25
C LYS A 36 -16.09 -11.40 -18.04
N ALA A 37 -16.20 -12.71 -18.22
CA ALA A 37 -16.47 -13.63 -17.13
C ALA A 37 -15.28 -13.73 -16.18
N ASP A 38 -14.05 -13.82 -16.72
CA ASP A 38 -12.81 -13.86 -15.91
C ASP A 38 -12.59 -12.55 -15.14
N THR A 39 -12.88 -11.39 -15.77
CA THR A 39 -12.81 -10.09 -15.08
C THR A 39 -13.87 -9.95 -13.99
N ALA A 40 -15.08 -10.44 -14.20
CA ALA A 40 -16.14 -10.42 -13.19
C ALA A 40 -15.78 -11.33 -11.99
N GLN A 41 -15.16 -12.47 -12.25
CA GLN A 41 -14.72 -13.43 -11.23
C GLN A 41 -13.54 -12.87 -10.42
N ALA A 42 -12.57 -12.23 -11.07
CA ALA A 42 -11.47 -11.53 -10.40
C ALA A 42 -11.95 -10.36 -9.53
N MET A 43 -12.93 -9.59 -10.02
CA MET A 43 -13.57 -8.51 -9.23
C MET A 43 -14.33 -9.02 -8.02
N SER A 44 -15.02 -10.17 -8.14
CA SER A 44 -15.72 -10.78 -7.02
C SER A 44 -14.73 -11.29 -5.95
N ALA A 45 -13.62 -11.89 -6.36
CA ALA A 45 -12.57 -12.36 -5.44
C ALA A 45 -11.90 -11.20 -4.69
N LEU A 46 -11.63 -10.07 -5.36
CA LEU A 46 -11.08 -8.86 -4.73
C LEU A 46 -12.04 -8.28 -3.69
N ARG A 47 -13.33 -8.20 -4.02
CA ARG A 47 -14.37 -7.75 -3.07
C ARG A 47 -14.53 -8.70 -1.88
N ALA A 48 -14.44 -10.00 -2.12
CA ALA A 48 -14.48 -10.98 -1.05
C ALA A 48 -13.27 -10.84 -0.09
N LYS A 49 -12.07 -10.59 -0.62
CA LYS A 49 -10.88 -10.33 0.20
C LYS A 49 -11.04 -9.03 1.00
N GLU A 50 -11.49 -7.94 0.38
CA GLU A 50 -11.74 -6.67 1.05
C GLU A 50 -12.76 -6.82 2.19
N ASN A 51 -13.86 -7.54 1.96
CA ASN A 51 -14.86 -7.80 2.99
C ASN A 51 -14.28 -8.64 4.15
N ASN A 52 -13.47 -9.67 3.86
CA ASN A 52 -12.81 -10.46 4.89
C ASN A 52 -11.84 -9.62 5.73
N ASP A 53 -11.06 -8.75 5.09
CA ASP A 53 -10.16 -7.84 5.80
C ASP A 53 -10.94 -6.86 6.71
N LEU A 54 -12.07 -6.33 6.23
CA LEU A 54 -12.95 -5.48 7.03
C LEU A 54 -13.55 -6.23 8.25
N GLU A 55 -13.96 -7.48 8.08
CA GLU A 55 -14.45 -8.31 9.19
C GLU A 55 -13.35 -8.63 10.21
N ARG A 56 -12.12 -8.89 9.75
CA ARG A 56 -10.96 -9.09 10.64
C ARG A 56 -10.67 -7.82 11.43
N LEU A 57 -10.66 -6.66 10.77
CA LEU A 57 -10.48 -5.36 11.43
C LEU A 57 -11.57 -5.08 12.47
N ALA A 58 -12.83 -5.37 12.15
CA ALA A 58 -13.95 -5.17 13.06
C ALA A 58 -13.81 -6.03 14.33
N ARG A 59 -13.42 -7.30 14.17
CA ARG A 59 -13.17 -8.22 15.31
C ARG A 59 -12.02 -7.73 16.17
N LEU A 60 -10.89 -7.37 15.57
CA LEU A 60 -9.73 -6.83 16.26
C LEU A 60 -10.08 -5.55 17.02
N TRP A 61 -10.84 -4.65 16.39
CA TRP A 61 -11.26 -3.41 17.05
C TRP A 61 -12.13 -3.67 18.28
N GLN A 62 -13.10 -4.59 18.18
CA GLN A 62 -13.95 -4.95 19.34
C GLN A 62 -13.14 -5.58 20.46
N GLN A 63 -12.27 -6.53 20.15
CA GLN A 63 -11.41 -7.18 21.13
C GLN A 63 -10.48 -6.20 21.82
N ARG A 64 -9.77 -5.38 21.07
CA ARG A 64 -8.80 -4.41 21.59
C ARG A 64 -9.45 -3.29 22.38
N LYS A 65 -10.66 -2.85 21.99
CA LYS A 65 -11.43 -1.85 22.73
C LYS A 65 -11.84 -2.33 24.12
N GLN A 66 -12.20 -3.59 24.25
CA GLN A 66 -12.52 -4.15 25.56
C GLN A 66 -11.30 -4.23 26.49
N GLU A 67 -10.14 -4.54 25.94
CA GLU A 67 -8.89 -4.65 26.68
C GLU A 67 -8.21 -3.30 26.94
N SER A 68 -8.54 -2.26 26.15
CA SER A 68 -7.98 -0.90 26.29
C SER A 68 -8.43 -0.15 27.55
N ALA A 69 -9.36 -0.70 28.33
CA ALA A 69 -9.79 -0.14 29.61
C ALA A 69 -8.77 -0.35 30.74
N THR A 70 -7.69 -1.06 30.51
CA THR A 70 -6.66 -1.36 31.50
C THR A 70 -5.53 -0.33 31.45
N ASP A 71 -5.07 0.12 32.63
CA ASP A 71 -3.90 0.99 32.75
C ASP A 71 -2.67 0.35 32.09
N TYR A 72 -1.68 1.18 31.72
CA TYR A 72 -0.44 0.75 31.08
C TYR A 72 0.31 -0.26 31.96
N PRO A 73 0.52 -1.51 31.54
CA PRO A 73 1.37 -2.45 32.26
C PRO A 73 2.84 -2.16 31.99
N ILE A 74 3.60 -1.96 33.06
CA ILE A 74 5.04 -1.72 33.04
C ILE A 74 5.76 -2.94 32.49
N GLY A 75 6.79 -2.73 31.70
CA GLY A 75 7.58 -3.81 31.09
C GLY A 75 9.10 -3.56 31.11
N PRO A 76 9.89 -4.58 30.75
CA PRO A 76 11.33 -4.49 30.67
C PRO A 76 11.80 -3.36 29.74
N GLY A 77 12.76 -2.55 30.23
CA GLY A 77 13.28 -1.40 29.50
C GLY A 77 12.62 -0.07 29.81
N ASP A 78 11.41 -0.05 30.39
CA ASP A 78 10.74 1.17 30.82
C ASP A 78 11.56 1.89 31.87
N VAL A 79 11.47 3.22 31.91
CA VAL A 79 12.08 4.04 32.93
C VAL A 79 10.99 4.63 33.81
N ILE A 80 11.03 4.30 35.07
CA ILE A 80 10.06 4.74 36.08
C ILE A 80 10.72 5.79 36.97
N GLU A 81 10.04 6.90 37.18
CA GLU A 81 10.46 7.90 38.15
C GLU A 81 9.61 7.78 39.41
N ILE A 82 10.30 7.62 40.54
CA ILE A 82 9.70 7.36 41.86
C ILE A 82 10.17 8.43 42.78
N SER A 83 9.24 9.00 43.59
CA SER A 83 9.53 10.00 44.61
C SER A 83 8.75 9.71 45.88
N VAL A 84 9.45 9.72 47.02
CA VAL A 84 8.88 9.54 48.35
C VAL A 84 9.26 10.73 49.20
N PRO A 85 8.38 11.72 49.42
CA PRO A 85 8.65 12.86 50.28
C PRO A 85 9.01 12.40 51.70
N GLY A 86 10.10 12.97 52.25
CA GLY A 86 10.58 12.62 53.58
C GLY A 86 11.67 11.54 53.61
N MET A 87 12.04 10.99 52.46
CA MET A 87 13.21 10.09 52.30
C MET A 87 14.21 10.72 51.34
N GLU A 88 15.39 11.12 51.84
CA GLU A 88 16.43 11.75 50.99
C GLU A 88 16.92 10.79 49.88
N GLU A 89 17.00 9.48 50.20
CA GLU A 89 17.48 8.43 49.30
C GLU A 89 16.51 8.12 48.13
N ILE A 90 15.21 8.46 48.32
CA ILE A 90 14.15 8.27 47.30
C ILE A 90 13.46 9.61 47.00
N LYS A 91 14.19 10.72 47.07
CA LYS A 91 13.60 12.03 46.79
C LYS A 91 13.10 12.17 45.37
N VAL A 92 13.91 11.76 44.41
CA VAL A 92 13.54 11.53 42.98
C VAL A 92 14.52 10.49 42.40
N VAL A 93 14.06 9.29 42.17
CA VAL A 93 14.89 8.21 41.61
C VAL A 93 14.30 7.77 40.29
N SER A 94 15.10 7.88 39.20
CA SER A 94 14.75 7.31 37.90
C SER A 94 15.36 5.91 37.83
N GLN A 95 14.53 4.87 37.71
CA GLN A 95 14.92 3.49 37.70
C GLN A 95 14.47 2.83 36.40
N ARG A 96 15.40 2.15 35.72
CA ARG A 96 15.08 1.33 34.56
C ARG A 96 14.63 -0.04 35.03
N VAL A 97 13.53 -0.54 34.47
CA VAL A 97 13.10 -1.93 34.63
C VAL A 97 14.12 -2.83 33.92
N THR A 98 14.67 -3.80 34.63
CA THR A 98 15.66 -4.75 34.08
C THR A 98 15.06 -5.66 33.02
N GLY A 99 15.90 -6.40 32.29
CA GLY A 99 15.44 -7.42 31.33
C GLY A 99 14.62 -8.53 32.00
N GLU A 100 14.81 -8.76 33.30
CA GLU A 100 14.01 -9.71 34.11
C GLU A 100 12.70 -9.12 34.62
N GLY A 101 12.43 -7.84 34.32
CA GLY A 101 11.20 -7.18 34.73
C GLY A 101 11.23 -6.57 36.15
N THR A 102 12.40 -6.49 36.78
CA THR A 102 12.54 -6.02 38.16
C THR A 102 13.08 -4.59 38.25
N ILE A 103 12.77 -3.93 39.38
CA ILE A 103 13.38 -2.66 39.79
C ILE A 103 14.00 -2.82 41.19
N SER A 104 15.04 -2.05 41.49
CA SER A 104 15.68 -2.05 42.82
C SER A 104 15.62 -0.65 43.43
N LEU A 105 15.05 -0.54 44.61
CA LEU A 105 14.92 0.71 45.32
C LEU A 105 15.56 0.63 46.72
N PRO A 106 16.18 1.73 47.22
CA PRO A 106 16.66 1.80 48.60
C PRO A 106 15.54 1.44 49.59
N PHE A 107 15.86 0.73 50.63
CA PHE A 107 14.93 0.28 51.70
C PHE A 107 13.82 -0.67 51.30
N VAL A 108 13.40 -0.65 50.03
CA VAL A 108 12.33 -1.52 49.47
C VAL A 108 12.88 -2.82 48.95
N GLY A 109 14.14 -2.81 48.45
CA GLY A 109 14.79 -3.93 47.81
C GLY A 109 14.33 -4.15 46.35
N VAL A 110 14.44 -5.40 45.87
CA VAL A 110 14.04 -5.78 44.52
C VAL A 110 12.53 -6.04 44.47
N ILE A 111 11.87 -5.46 43.48
CA ILE A 111 10.44 -5.65 43.18
C ILE A 111 10.30 -6.13 41.74
N ASP A 112 9.45 -7.11 41.53
CA ASP A 112 9.00 -7.49 40.19
C ASP A 112 7.95 -6.47 39.74
N ALA A 113 8.33 -5.64 38.77
CA ALA A 113 7.47 -4.57 38.23
C ALA A 113 6.80 -4.97 36.92
N SER A 114 7.25 -6.07 36.31
CA SER A 114 6.73 -6.50 35.02
C SER A 114 5.26 -6.91 35.08
N GLY A 115 4.44 -6.37 34.18
CA GLY A 115 2.99 -6.60 34.15
C GLY A 115 2.20 -5.82 35.19
N MET A 116 2.85 -5.12 36.14
CA MET A 116 2.17 -4.25 37.08
C MET A 116 1.77 -2.93 36.42
N THR A 117 0.65 -2.38 36.84
CA THR A 117 0.29 -0.98 36.52
C THR A 117 1.02 -0.03 37.45
N ASP A 118 1.04 1.26 37.13
CA ASP A 118 1.61 2.30 38.01
C ASP A 118 0.93 2.28 39.39
N LYS A 119 -0.38 2.02 39.44
CA LYS A 119 -1.17 1.91 40.64
C LYS A 119 -0.76 0.70 41.48
N THR A 120 -0.67 -0.47 40.89
CA THR A 120 -0.31 -1.71 41.61
C THR A 120 1.11 -1.66 42.14
N LEU A 121 2.05 -1.12 41.34
CA LEU A 121 3.44 -0.98 41.73
C LEU A 121 3.57 0.04 42.88
N ARG A 122 2.83 1.15 42.83
CA ARG A 122 2.78 2.16 43.93
C ARG A 122 2.28 1.54 45.24
N GLU A 123 1.23 0.74 45.19
CA GLU A 123 0.68 0.04 46.35
C GLU A 123 1.71 -0.96 46.92
N GLU A 124 2.42 -1.69 46.11
CA GLU A 124 3.44 -2.65 46.54
C GLU A 124 4.63 -1.93 47.22
N ILE A 125 5.10 -0.81 46.66
CA ILE A 125 6.14 0.02 47.27
C ILE A 125 5.63 0.56 48.60
N ARG A 126 4.40 1.08 48.67
CA ARG A 126 3.80 1.59 49.89
C ARG A 126 3.75 0.53 50.97
N ARG A 127 3.25 -0.65 50.66
CA ARG A 127 3.15 -1.77 51.62
C ARG A 127 4.50 -2.13 52.23
N ARG A 128 5.58 -2.19 51.38
CA ARG A 128 6.93 -2.53 51.88
C ARG A 128 7.53 -1.42 52.78
N LEU A 129 7.31 -0.16 52.43
CA LEU A 129 7.77 0.97 53.22
C LEU A 129 7.01 1.08 54.54
N GLU A 130 5.68 0.86 54.56
CA GLU A 130 4.84 0.90 55.76
C GLU A 130 5.24 -0.17 56.78
N THR A 131 5.70 -1.32 56.33
CA THR A 131 6.04 -2.43 57.22
C THR A 131 7.26 -2.12 58.09
N ASN A 132 8.27 -1.38 57.57
CA ASN A 132 9.56 -1.30 58.24
C ASN A 132 10.13 0.13 58.43
N TYR A 133 9.62 1.15 57.68
CA TYR A 133 10.34 2.42 57.58
C TYR A 133 9.49 3.65 57.87
N MET A 134 8.25 3.74 57.42
CA MET A 134 7.47 4.98 57.46
C MET A 134 5.98 4.70 57.58
N ARG A 135 5.27 5.48 58.44
CA ARG A 135 3.81 5.41 58.49
C ARG A 135 3.18 6.26 57.38
N ASN A 136 2.29 5.65 56.61
CA ASN A 136 1.52 6.30 55.51
C ASN A 136 2.40 7.06 54.52
N PRO A 137 3.35 6.37 53.80
CA PRO A 137 4.21 7.01 52.83
C PRO A 137 3.39 7.53 51.63
N GLN A 138 3.69 8.79 51.27
CA GLN A 138 3.14 9.38 50.02
C GLN A 138 4.11 9.05 48.87
N ILE A 139 3.64 8.29 47.89
CA ILE A 139 4.49 7.85 46.77
C ILE A 139 3.99 8.46 45.48
N SER A 140 4.83 9.23 44.82
CA SER A 140 4.64 9.66 43.45
C SER A 140 5.41 8.70 42.53
N LEU A 141 4.69 8.10 41.59
CA LEU A 141 5.25 7.18 40.62
C LEU A 141 4.65 7.47 39.25
N PHE A 142 5.50 7.62 38.25
CA PHE A 142 5.07 7.72 36.85
C PHE A 142 6.11 7.10 35.91
N VAL A 143 5.66 6.62 34.77
CA VAL A 143 6.55 6.10 33.73
C VAL A 143 7.09 7.27 32.93
N LYS A 144 8.42 7.50 33.02
CA LYS A 144 9.11 8.58 32.33
C LYS A 144 9.40 8.26 30.87
N GLU A 145 9.78 7.02 30.59
CA GLU A 145 10.06 6.54 29.24
C GLU A 145 9.37 5.19 29.01
N PHE A 146 8.51 5.15 28.00
CA PHE A 146 7.82 3.95 27.56
C PHE A 146 8.67 3.24 26.51
N ARG A 147 9.41 2.19 26.88
CA ARG A 147 10.29 1.46 25.96
C ARG A 147 9.91 0.01 25.75
N SER A 148 9.11 -0.55 26.65
CA SER A 148 8.69 -1.95 26.58
C SER A 148 7.63 -2.21 25.53
N ARG A 149 6.93 -1.18 25.08
CA ARG A 149 5.77 -1.28 24.21
C ARG A 149 5.97 -0.42 22.96
N GLN A 150 6.38 -1.04 21.88
CA GLN A 150 6.70 -0.35 20.64
C GLN A 150 5.89 -0.91 19.48
N VAL A 151 5.59 -0.03 18.51
CA VAL A 151 4.98 -0.32 17.22
C VAL A 151 5.95 0.08 16.13
N ALA A 152 6.13 -0.75 15.13
CA ALA A 152 6.93 -0.42 13.96
C ALA A 152 6.07 0.31 12.93
N VAL A 153 6.49 1.53 12.54
CA VAL A 153 5.89 2.28 11.43
C VAL A 153 6.93 2.38 10.32
N ILE A 154 6.67 1.74 9.19
CA ILE A 154 7.63 1.59 8.10
C ILE A 154 7.05 1.98 6.74
N GLY A 155 7.92 2.20 5.75
CA GLY A 155 7.55 2.52 4.38
C GLY A 155 7.44 4.02 4.11
N ALA A 156 6.44 4.43 3.33
CA ALA A 156 6.26 5.79 2.81
C ALA A 156 5.64 6.75 3.85
N VAL A 157 6.26 6.86 5.03
CA VAL A 157 5.96 7.84 6.08
C VAL A 157 7.12 8.84 6.20
N GLN A 158 6.89 10.00 6.82
CA GLN A 158 7.93 11.04 6.92
C GLN A 158 9.12 10.58 7.76
N LYS A 159 8.87 9.85 8.86
CA LYS A 159 9.89 9.35 9.78
C LYS A 159 9.59 7.89 10.10
N PRO A 160 10.08 6.94 9.28
CA PRO A 160 9.92 5.52 9.60
C PRO A 160 10.76 5.15 10.84
N GLY A 161 10.23 4.24 11.68
CA GLY A 161 10.92 3.83 12.90
C GLY A 161 10.03 3.08 13.89
N LEU A 162 10.56 2.84 15.08
CA LEU A 162 9.83 2.29 16.22
C LEU A 162 9.25 3.43 17.06
N TYR A 163 7.97 3.33 17.36
CA TYR A 163 7.21 4.32 18.13
C TYR A 163 6.70 3.72 19.43
N ASN A 164 6.87 4.45 20.51
CA ASN A 164 6.45 4.01 21.83
C ASN A 164 4.94 4.24 22.01
N LEU A 165 4.26 3.24 22.55
CA LEU A 165 2.87 3.36 23.01
C LEU A 165 2.89 3.93 24.42
N ALA A 166 2.39 5.14 24.57
CA ALA A 166 2.27 5.80 25.88
C ALA A 166 0.94 5.47 26.57
N SER A 167 -0.06 5.06 25.80
CA SER A 167 -1.40 4.76 26.29
C SER A 167 -1.99 3.53 25.60
N SER A 168 -2.86 2.81 26.29
CA SER A 168 -3.70 1.77 25.70
C SER A 168 -4.73 2.32 24.68
N ALA A 169 -4.91 3.65 24.66
CA ALA A 169 -5.77 4.35 23.70
C ALA A 169 -5.05 4.79 22.42
N ASP A 170 -3.72 4.56 22.32
CA ASP A 170 -2.98 4.88 21.11
C ASP A 170 -3.48 4.04 19.94
N THR A 171 -3.67 4.67 18.79
CA THR A 171 -4.29 4.06 17.62
C THR A 171 -3.33 3.95 16.45
N VAL A 172 -3.65 3.12 15.46
CA VAL A 172 -2.89 3.01 14.20
C VAL A 172 -2.72 4.38 13.53
N LEU A 173 -3.79 5.19 13.48
CA LEU A 173 -3.72 6.56 12.95
C LEU A 173 -2.81 7.46 13.80
N GLY A 174 -2.89 7.32 15.13
CA GLY A 174 -2.01 8.06 16.07
C GLY A 174 -0.54 7.75 15.81
N MET A 175 -0.18 6.49 15.58
CA MET A 175 1.20 6.08 15.28
C MET A 175 1.69 6.66 13.95
N ILE A 176 0.86 6.63 12.90
CA ILE A 176 1.19 7.27 11.61
C ILE A 176 1.38 8.78 11.79
N SER A 177 0.54 9.42 12.61
CA SER A 177 0.67 10.85 12.91
C SER A 177 1.95 11.18 13.66
N GLN A 178 2.37 10.33 14.63
CA GLN A 178 3.66 10.46 15.31
C GLN A 178 4.84 10.28 14.35
N ALA A 179 4.69 9.42 13.32
CA ALA A 179 5.67 9.27 12.24
C ALA A 179 5.71 10.47 11.27
N GLY A 180 4.98 11.55 11.56
CA GLY A 180 4.91 12.76 10.73
C GLY A 180 3.93 12.66 9.57
N GLY A 181 3.09 11.61 9.54
CA GLY A 181 2.14 11.34 8.47
C GLY A 181 2.74 10.61 7.28
N MET A 182 1.91 10.36 6.29
CA MET A 182 2.29 9.71 5.05
C MET A 182 3.00 10.69 4.12
N THR A 183 3.92 10.19 3.28
CA THR A 183 4.57 11.01 2.25
C THR A 183 3.66 11.20 1.03
N ALA A 184 3.96 12.18 0.18
CA ALA A 184 3.25 12.38 -1.08
C ALA A 184 3.37 11.17 -2.05
N LEU A 185 4.35 10.30 -1.84
CA LEU A 185 4.58 9.09 -2.63
C LEU A 185 3.93 7.84 -2.01
N ALA A 186 3.15 7.99 -0.94
CA ALA A 186 2.47 6.88 -0.29
C ALA A 186 1.31 6.37 -1.15
N ALA A 187 1.12 5.05 -1.17
CA ALA A 187 -0.08 4.45 -1.74
C ALA A 187 -1.31 4.79 -0.88
N GLU A 188 -2.48 4.79 -1.49
CA GLU A 188 -3.76 5.00 -0.80
C GLU A 188 -4.23 3.75 -0.02
N ARG A 189 -3.29 3.06 0.60
CA ARG A 189 -3.51 1.87 1.43
C ARG A 189 -2.47 1.75 2.53
N ILE A 190 -2.88 1.18 3.65
CA ILE A 190 -2.02 0.83 4.77
C ILE A 190 -2.08 -0.69 4.93
N LEU A 191 -0.94 -1.32 5.10
CA LEU A 191 -0.84 -2.74 5.44
C LEU A 191 -0.62 -2.83 6.96
N PHE A 192 -1.62 -3.34 7.64
CA PHE A 192 -1.59 -3.53 9.08
C PHE A 192 -1.32 -5.00 9.42
N ILE A 193 -0.25 -5.25 10.16
CA ILE A 193 0.12 -6.58 10.62
C ILE A 193 -0.02 -6.57 12.15
N PRO A 194 -1.11 -7.13 12.70
CA PRO A 194 -1.30 -7.19 14.13
C PRO A 194 -0.34 -8.17 14.77
N ALA A 195 0.17 -7.82 15.96
CA ALA A 195 0.94 -8.72 16.83
C ALA A 195 -0.03 -9.70 17.50
N GLU A 196 -0.68 -10.58 16.74
CA GLU A 196 -1.48 -11.66 17.31
C GLU A 196 -0.55 -12.70 17.93
N PRO A 197 -0.93 -13.31 19.07
CA PRO A 197 -0.24 -14.51 19.52
C PRO A 197 -0.41 -15.56 18.43
N VAL A 198 0.68 -15.85 17.73
CA VAL A 198 0.72 -16.99 16.79
C VAL A 198 0.36 -18.21 17.61
N ASP A 199 -0.72 -18.91 17.27
CA ASP A 199 -1.01 -20.22 17.84
C ASP A 199 0.27 -21.04 17.80
N SER A 200 0.84 -21.35 18.94
CA SER A 200 2.16 -21.98 19.07
C SER A 200 2.24 -23.30 18.30
N ALA A 201 1.10 -23.98 18.07
CA ALA A 201 1.00 -25.17 17.24
C ALA A 201 1.17 -24.87 15.73
N LYS A 202 0.52 -23.81 15.21
CA LYS A 202 0.68 -23.39 13.82
C LYS A 202 2.06 -22.78 13.54
N ALA A 203 2.62 -22.03 14.50
CA ALA A 203 3.99 -21.50 14.38
C ALA A 203 5.01 -22.63 14.26
N LYS A 204 4.84 -23.71 15.01
CA LYS A 204 5.73 -24.87 14.96
C LYS A 204 5.64 -25.63 13.65
N GLU A 205 4.42 -25.86 13.14
CA GLU A 205 4.18 -26.50 11.84
C GLU A 205 4.76 -25.69 10.68
N ILE A 206 4.72 -24.37 10.77
CA ILE A 206 5.25 -23.44 9.76
C ILE A 206 6.81 -23.42 9.83
N ILE A 207 7.39 -23.40 11.02
CA ILE A 207 8.86 -23.44 11.22
C ILE A 207 9.41 -24.76 10.72
N ASP A 208 8.75 -25.88 11.00
CA ASP A 208 9.17 -27.21 10.57
C ASP A 208 9.05 -27.45 9.05
N SER A 209 8.22 -26.63 8.35
CA SER A 209 8.03 -26.71 6.89
C SER A 209 9.02 -25.85 6.08
N LEU A 210 9.87 -25.02 6.71
CA LEU A 210 10.78 -24.10 6.04
C LEU A 210 12.17 -24.69 5.83
N PRO A 211 12.83 -24.45 4.66
CA PRO A 211 14.24 -24.83 4.46
C PRO A 211 15.13 -24.11 5.47
N ALA A 212 15.98 -24.86 6.14
CA ALA A 212 16.87 -24.36 7.20
C ALA A 212 17.80 -23.20 6.77
N GLU A 213 18.09 -23.08 5.48
CA GLU A 213 18.92 -22.00 4.90
C GLU A 213 18.26 -20.61 4.93
N LEU A 214 16.93 -20.55 4.89
CA LEU A 214 16.18 -19.27 4.94
C LEU A 214 16.00 -18.76 6.37
N VAL A 215 15.99 -19.65 7.36
CA VAL A 215 15.81 -19.31 8.78
C VAL A 215 17.04 -18.64 9.36
N SER A 216 18.22 -18.87 8.76
CA SER A 216 19.52 -18.37 9.26
C SER A 216 19.84 -16.93 8.82
N GLN A 217 19.16 -16.37 7.81
CA GLN A 217 19.53 -15.07 7.25
C GLN A 217 18.76 -13.88 7.84
N ASP A 218 17.50 -14.00 8.18
CA ASP A 218 16.74 -12.97 8.90
C ASP A 218 15.42 -13.53 9.47
N PRO A 219 15.32 -13.79 10.79
CA PRO A 219 14.10 -14.29 11.41
C PRO A 219 12.88 -13.36 11.29
N SER A 220 13.10 -12.06 11.07
CA SER A 220 12.03 -11.08 10.91
C SER A 220 11.30 -11.24 9.58
N LEU A 221 11.95 -11.77 8.54
CA LEU A 221 11.33 -12.06 7.24
C LEU A 221 10.32 -13.21 7.30
N LEU A 222 10.45 -14.10 8.28
CA LEU A 222 9.50 -15.21 8.51
C LEU A 222 8.15 -14.71 9.00
N ILE A 223 8.14 -13.68 9.81
CA ILE A 223 6.91 -13.05 10.32
C ILE A 223 6.16 -12.40 9.16
N LEU A 224 6.87 -11.74 8.24
CA LEU A 224 6.28 -11.06 7.07
C LEU A 224 5.75 -12.03 6.00
N LYS A 225 6.31 -13.24 5.89
CA LYS A 225 5.93 -14.20 4.85
C LYS A 225 4.67 -15.01 5.19
N ASN A 226 4.36 -15.16 6.48
CA ASN A 226 3.26 -16.01 6.96
C ASN A 226 2.10 -15.25 7.61
N VAL A 227 2.19 -13.94 7.78
CA VAL A 227 1.08 -13.14 8.26
C VAL A 227 0.44 -12.45 7.05
N ASP A 228 -0.80 -12.84 6.75
CA ASP A 228 -1.58 -12.17 5.71
C ASP A 228 -1.92 -10.74 6.22
N PRO A 229 -1.28 -9.69 5.68
CA PRO A 229 -1.48 -8.33 6.19
C PRO A 229 -2.92 -7.90 5.93
N ILE A 230 -3.51 -7.22 6.88
CA ILE A 230 -4.83 -6.62 6.72
C ILE A 230 -4.67 -5.33 5.92
N VAL A 231 -5.33 -5.25 4.77
CA VAL A 231 -5.27 -4.06 3.91
C VAL A 231 -6.33 -3.06 4.34
N ILE A 232 -5.90 -1.88 4.76
CA ILE A 232 -6.77 -0.73 5.05
C ILE A 232 -6.69 0.20 3.85
N SER A 233 -7.72 0.22 3.00
CA SER A 233 -7.81 1.14 1.87
C SER A 233 -8.30 2.51 2.34
N LEU A 234 -7.56 3.58 2.01
CA LEU A 234 -7.93 4.95 2.36
C LEU A 234 -9.13 5.44 1.55
N ASP A 235 -9.32 4.95 0.31
CA ASP A 235 -10.50 5.22 -0.51
C ASP A 235 -11.80 4.73 0.14
N SER A 236 -11.73 3.60 0.84
CA SER A 236 -12.90 3.03 1.51
C SER A 236 -13.25 3.77 2.80
N ILE A 237 -12.30 4.51 3.39
CA ILE A 237 -12.51 5.28 4.63
C ILE A 237 -13.44 6.47 4.42
N ASN A 238 -13.42 7.08 3.24
CA ASN A 238 -14.35 8.15 2.87
C ASN A 238 -15.82 7.66 2.75
N ARG A 239 -16.06 6.34 2.83
CA ARG A 239 -17.39 5.77 2.90
C ARG A 239 -17.88 5.79 4.36
N ILE A 240 -19.11 6.25 4.55
CA ILE A 240 -19.73 6.41 5.87
C ILE A 240 -19.57 5.13 6.73
N GLY A 241 -18.97 5.26 7.90
CA GLY A 241 -18.81 4.19 8.88
C GLY A 241 -17.48 3.44 8.88
N HIS A 242 -16.56 3.71 7.96
CA HIS A 242 -15.25 3.06 7.90
C HIS A 242 -14.14 3.81 8.66
N GLU A 243 -14.38 5.03 9.13
CA GLU A 243 -13.44 5.84 9.92
C GLU A 243 -12.93 5.12 11.19
N ARG A 244 -13.74 4.20 11.74
CA ARG A 244 -13.39 3.41 12.92
C ARG A 244 -12.18 2.50 12.70
N TYR A 245 -11.88 2.10 11.46
CA TYR A 245 -10.78 1.17 11.16
C TYR A 245 -9.39 1.82 11.30
N LEU A 246 -9.28 3.14 11.18
CA LEU A 246 -8.04 3.86 11.51
C LEU A 246 -7.86 4.07 13.02
N ASN A 247 -8.94 4.02 13.78
CA ASN A 247 -8.94 4.15 15.22
C ASN A 247 -8.81 2.80 15.95
N ILE A 248 -8.19 1.81 15.30
CA ILE A 248 -7.87 0.54 15.94
C ILE A 248 -6.79 0.81 16.99
N PRO A 249 -6.98 0.40 18.27
CA PRO A 249 -5.95 0.50 19.28
C PRO A 249 -4.70 -0.27 18.85
N ALA A 250 -3.56 0.42 18.83
CA ALA A 250 -2.28 -0.17 18.52
C ALA A 250 -1.77 -1.00 19.70
N ARG A 251 -1.05 -2.08 19.41
CA ARG A 251 -0.48 -2.99 20.40
C ARG A 251 1.02 -3.14 20.23
N PRO A 252 1.74 -3.49 21.30
CA PRO A 252 3.17 -3.78 21.20
C PRO A 252 3.42 -4.91 20.20
N GLY A 253 4.38 -4.68 19.30
CA GLY A 253 4.72 -5.62 18.24
C GLY A 253 3.89 -5.49 16.96
N ASP A 254 2.87 -4.63 16.92
CA ASP A 254 2.17 -4.31 15.67
C ASP A 254 3.13 -3.69 14.66
N ILE A 255 2.92 -4.00 13.39
CA ILE A 255 3.65 -3.38 12.27
C ILE A 255 2.64 -2.65 11.37
N ILE A 256 2.88 -1.37 11.20
CA ILE A 256 2.11 -0.49 10.32
C ILE A 256 3.02 -0.17 9.12
N MET A 257 2.71 -0.76 7.97
CA MET A 257 3.45 -0.53 6.74
C MET A 257 2.63 0.35 5.81
N VAL A 258 3.20 1.45 5.39
CA VAL A 258 2.65 2.33 4.35
C VAL A 258 3.44 2.07 3.07
N PRO A 259 2.92 1.31 2.10
CA PRO A 259 3.63 1.07 0.86
C PRO A 259 3.76 2.36 0.06
N GLY A 260 4.79 2.45 -0.79
CA GLY A 260 4.88 3.50 -1.80
C GLY A 260 3.82 3.32 -2.88
N GLY A 261 3.47 4.40 -3.56
CA GLY A 261 2.49 4.40 -4.66
C GLY A 261 2.95 3.65 -5.91
N GLY A 262 4.23 3.25 -5.96
CA GLY A 262 4.83 2.59 -7.11
C GLY A 262 5.12 3.55 -8.26
N GLU A 263 5.26 3.00 -9.46
CA GLU A 263 5.56 3.75 -10.68
C GLU A 263 4.59 3.35 -11.80
N VAL A 264 4.30 4.31 -12.66
CA VAL A 264 3.58 4.13 -13.93
C VAL A 264 4.55 4.34 -15.09
N LEU A 265 4.48 3.50 -16.11
CA LEU A 265 5.26 3.64 -17.31
C LEU A 265 4.48 4.45 -18.35
N VAL A 266 5.03 5.57 -18.79
CA VAL A 266 4.48 6.37 -19.91
C VAL A 266 5.35 6.15 -21.13
N GLN A 267 4.74 5.64 -22.21
CA GLN A 267 5.45 5.31 -23.46
C GLN A 267 4.68 5.78 -24.71
N GLY A 268 5.38 5.78 -25.83
CA GLY A 268 4.82 6.20 -27.11
C GLY A 268 5.08 7.68 -27.42
N TRP A 269 4.09 8.35 -28.04
CA TRP A 269 4.23 9.72 -28.52
C TRP A 269 4.02 10.79 -27.45
N VAL A 270 4.97 10.86 -26.50
CA VAL A 270 5.09 11.89 -25.44
C VAL A 270 6.45 12.57 -25.54
N GLU A 271 6.60 13.74 -24.93
CA GLU A 271 7.88 14.47 -24.92
C GLU A 271 8.97 13.71 -24.16
N LYS A 272 8.62 13.15 -23.00
CA LYS A 272 9.55 12.44 -22.13
C LYS A 272 8.99 11.08 -21.73
N PRO A 273 9.16 10.04 -22.56
CA PRO A 273 8.77 8.68 -22.17
C PRO A 273 9.65 8.18 -21.01
N GLY A 274 9.04 7.44 -20.07
CA GLY A 274 9.77 6.93 -18.89
C GLY A 274 8.85 6.46 -17.78
N ALA A 275 9.45 6.05 -16.66
CA ALA A 275 8.75 5.70 -15.44
C ALA A 275 8.51 6.94 -14.57
N TYR A 276 7.28 7.09 -14.09
CA TYR A 276 6.86 8.22 -13.24
C TYR A 276 6.32 7.68 -11.92
N LYS A 277 6.77 8.27 -10.81
CA LYS A 277 6.30 7.92 -9.48
C LYS A 277 4.86 8.35 -9.30
N ILE A 278 4.05 7.45 -8.74
CA ILE A 278 2.66 7.74 -8.44
C ILE A 278 2.60 8.56 -7.15
N THR A 279 2.03 9.76 -7.26
CA THR A 279 1.62 10.58 -6.12
C THR A 279 0.15 10.35 -5.84
N SER A 280 -0.30 10.66 -4.61
CA SER A 280 -1.72 10.55 -4.27
C SER A 280 -2.60 11.31 -5.25
N GLY A 281 -3.62 10.66 -5.79
CA GLY A 281 -4.54 11.23 -6.77
C GLY A 281 -3.96 11.39 -8.19
N LEU A 282 -2.82 10.75 -8.52
CA LEU A 282 -2.29 10.83 -9.89
C LEU A 282 -3.22 10.13 -10.89
N THR A 283 -3.57 10.87 -11.93
CA THR A 283 -4.46 10.43 -13.00
C THR A 283 -3.72 10.32 -14.34
N VAL A 284 -4.41 9.82 -15.38
CA VAL A 284 -3.85 9.73 -16.73
C VAL A 284 -3.42 11.10 -17.25
N LEU A 285 -4.25 12.15 -17.10
CA LEU A 285 -3.86 13.51 -17.49
C LEU A 285 -2.67 14.02 -16.68
N GLY A 286 -2.63 13.76 -15.38
CA GLY A 286 -1.54 14.15 -14.49
C GLY A 286 -0.22 13.52 -14.90
N ALA A 287 -0.19 12.23 -15.20
CA ALA A 287 1.01 11.53 -15.66
C ALA A 287 1.49 12.02 -17.04
N LEU A 288 0.56 12.28 -17.96
CA LEU A 288 0.91 12.87 -19.25
C LEU A 288 1.46 14.29 -19.13
N ALA A 289 0.92 15.09 -18.21
CA ALA A 289 1.47 16.42 -17.92
C ALA A 289 2.90 16.31 -17.35
N ALA A 290 3.17 15.38 -16.46
CA ALA A 290 4.51 15.09 -15.94
C ALA A 290 5.48 14.62 -17.05
N ALA A 291 4.98 13.87 -18.04
CA ALA A 291 5.72 13.42 -19.21
C ALA A 291 5.94 14.52 -20.28
N GLY A 292 5.55 15.76 -19.99
CA GLY A 292 5.68 16.90 -20.92
C GLY A 292 4.58 16.98 -21.97
N SER A 293 3.48 16.27 -21.79
CA SER A 293 2.36 16.14 -22.71
C SER A 293 2.65 15.28 -23.96
N THR A 294 1.64 15.17 -24.83
CA THR A 294 1.73 14.41 -26.07
C THR A 294 2.40 15.21 -27.18
N THR A 295 3.19 14.55 -28.04
CA THR A 295 3.79 15.15 -29.22
C THR A 295 2.81 15.21 -30.40
N TYR A 296 3.08 16.02 -31.42
CA TYR A 296 2.17 16.25 -32.56
C TYR A 296 1.60 14.99 -33.23
N PRO A 297 2.38 13.90 -33.44
CA PRO A 297 1.83 12.70 -34.09
C PRO A 297 0.90 11.86 -33.21
N ALA A 298 0.76 12.19 -31.92
CA ALA A 298 -0.03 11.42 -30.96
C ALA A 298 -1.51 11.36 -31.37
N ASN A 299 -2.11 10.21 -31.11
CA ASN A 299 -3.57 10.05 -31.13
C ASN A 299 -4.14 10.34 -29.74
N THR A 300 -4.62 11.55 -29.51
CA THR A 300 -5.17 12.01 -28.24
C THR A 300 -6.55 11.44 -27.93
N SER A 301 -7.26 10.93 -28.94
CA SER A 301 -8.59 10.30 -28.77
C SER A 301 -8.53 8.81 -28.40
N SER A 302 -7.33 8.21 -28.41
CA SER A 302 -7.14 6.80 -28.08
C SER A 302 -5.84 6.57 -27.34
N VAL A 303 -5.81 7.01 -26.09
CA VAL A 303 -4.71 6.70 -25.17
C VAL A 303 -5.04 5.40 -24.45
N GLU A 304 -4.15 4.45 -24.51
CA GLU A 304 -4.32 3.14 -23.91
C GLU A 304 -3.73 3.11 -22.51
N LEU A 305 -4.56 2.84 -21.51
CA LEU A 305 -4.13 2.51 -20.15
C LEU A 305 -4.16 0.99 -20.00
N ILE A 306 -3.01 0.36 -19.93
CA ILE A 306 -2.85 -1.07 -19.75
C ILE A 306 -2.59 -1.36 -18.28
N ARG A 307 -3.52 -2.04 -17.65
CA ARG A 307 -3.44 -2.44 -16.23
C ARG A 307 -3.31 -3.95 -16.13
N THR A 308 -2.31 -4.40 -15.36
CA THR A 308 -2.10 -5.83 -15.09
C THR A 308 -2.77 -6.19 -13.77
N ASN A 309 -3.66 -7.17 -13.78
CA ASN A 309 -4.29 -7.70 -12.58
C ASN A 309 -3.31 -8.59 -11.80
N PRO A 310 -3.53 -8.86 -10.48
CA PRO A 310 -2.68 -9.73 -9.67
C PRO A 310 -2.50 -11.15 -10.24
N GLN A 311 -3.43 -11.60 -11.10
CA GLN A 311 -3.38 -12.89 -11.80
C GLN A 311 -2.56 -12.85 -13.10
N GLY A 312 -1.98 -11.69 -13.45
CA GLY A 312 -1.17 -11.51 -14.66
C GLY A 312 -1.95 -11.16 -15.93
N TYR A 313 -3.29 -11.07 -15.89
CA TYR A 313 -4.09 -10.64 -17.02
C TYR A 313 -3.98 -9.13 -17.25
N LYS A 314 -3.86 -8.72 -18.51
CA LYS A 314 -3.81 -7.32 -18.91
C LYS A 314 -5.19 -6.84 -19.34
N THR A 315 -5.67 -5.77 -18.74
CA THR A 315 -6.90 -5.06 -19.15
C THR A 315 -6.51 -3.72 -19.75
N THR A 316 -7.00 -3.42 -20.94
CA THR A 316 -6.75 -2.15 -21.63
C THR A 316 -7.97 -1.25 -21.52
N PHE A 317 -7.79 -0.05 -20.96
CA PHE A 317 -8.77 1.01 -20.96
C PHE A 317 -8.38 2.05 -21.99
N VAL A 318 -9.35 2.53 -22.77
CA VAL A 318 -9.12 3.59 -23.76
C VAL A 318 -9.60 4.90 -23.18
N ALA A 319 -8.72 5.88 -23.11
CA ALA A 319 -9.00 7.23 -22.63
C ALA A 319 -8.92 8.22 -23.80
N ASP A 320 -9.94 9.04 -23.95
CA ASP A 320 -9.95 10.20 -24.86
C ASP A 320 -9.59 11.46 -24.06
N LEU A 321 -8.42 12.04 -24.32
CA LEU A 321 -7.91 13.19 -23.58
C LEU A 321 -8.77 14.44 -23.76
N GLU A 322 -9.38 14.62 -24.93
CA GLU A 322 -10.26 15.77 -25.17
C GLU A 322 -11.61 15.58 -24.47
N ALA A 323 -12.13 14.37 -24.45
CA ALA A 323 -13.33 14.06 -23.68
C ALA A 323 -13.11 14.19 -22.18
N ILE A 324 -11.94 13.79 -21.67
CA ILE A 324 -11.60 13.97 -20.25
C ILE A 324 -11.49 15.46 -19.90
N LYS A 325 -10.77 16.26 -20.70
CA LYS A 325 -10.60 17.70 -20.47
C LYS A 325 -11.93 18.47 -20.52
N SER A 326 -12.85 18.04 -21.39
CA SER A 326 -14.19 18.65 -21.49
C SER A 326 -15.20 18.13 -20.45
N GLY A 327 -14.81 17.15 -19.61
CA GLY A 327 -15.69 16.54 -18.61
C GLY A 327 -16.65 15.49 -19.16
N GLY A 328 -16.48 15.09 -20.42
CA GLY A 328 -17.29 14.04 -21.06
C GLY A 328 -16.89 12.62 -20.67
N GLN A 329 -15.65 12.44 -20.18
CA GLN A 329 -15.15 11.17 -19.66
C GLN A 329 -14.41 11.44 -18.32
N PRO A 330 -14.57 10.55 -17.30
CA PRO A 330 -13.82 10.69 -16.06
C PRO A 330 -12.33 10.44 -16.28
N ASP A 331 -11.47 11.21 -15.62
CA ASP A 331 -10.03 10.97 -15.61
C ASP A 331 -9.72 9.77 -14.72
N LEU A 332 -9.01 8.78 -15.26
CA LEU A 332 -8.78 7.52 -14.59
C LEU A 332 -7.61 7.63 -13.60
N PRO A 333 -7.81 7.24 -12.33
CA PRO A 333 -6.71 7.18 -11.36
C PRO A 333 -5.75 6.04 -11.72
N LEU A 334 -4.46 6.33 -11.60
CA LEU A 334 -3.39 5.40 -11.91
C LEU A 334 -3.06 4.50 -10.72
N ARG A 335 -2.59 3.29 -11.03
CA ARG A 335 -2.14 2.30 -10.05
C ARG A 335 -0.72 1.84 -10.37
N GLU A 336 -0.06 1.29 -9.38
CA GLU A 336 1.27 0.70 -9.53
C GLU A 336 1.30 -0.34 -10.67
N GLY A 337 2.31 -0.20 -11.55
CA GLY A 337 2.49 -1.08 -12.70
C GLY A 337 1.59 -0.78 -13.90
N ASP A 338 0.79 0.30 -13.85
CA ASP A 338 0.04 0.75 -15.03
C ASP A 338 0.99 1.21 -16.14
N ILE A 339 0.60 0.95 -17.39
CA ILE A 339 1.31 1.42 -18.57
C ILE A 339 0.39 2.31 -19.38
N ILE A 340 0.79 3.56 -19.58
CA ILE A 340 0.12 4.49 -20.50
C ILE A 340 0.83 4.42 -21.84
N ASN A 341 0.13 3.97 -22.87
CA ASN A 341 0.65 3.83 -24.22
C ASN A 341 -0.05 4.81 -25.16
N ILE A 342 0.72 5.71 -25.76
CA ILE A 342 0.22 6.71 -26.69
C ILE A 342 0.63 6.32 -28.10
N VAL A 343 -0.35 5.83 -28.86
CA VAL A 343 -0.17 5.43 -30.26
C VAL A 343 -0.17 6.67 -31.17
N SER A 344 0.40 6.53 -32.37
CA SER A 344 0.35 7.59 -33.37
C SER A 344 -0.99 7.62 -34.09
N SER A 345 -1.43 8.80 -34.49
CA SER A 345 -2.48 8.95 -35.49
C SER A 345 -1.86 8.76 -36.87
N GLY A 346 -2.33 7.77 -37.66
CA GLY A 346 -1.77 7.46 -38.96
C GLY A 346 -1.58 8.67 -39.91
N PRO A 347 -2.61 9.52 -40.11
CA PRO A 347 -2.48 10.72 -40.92
C PRO A 347 -1.45 11.72 -40.42
N LYS A 348 -1.42 11.96 -39.07
CA LYS A 348 -0.49 12.88 -38.42
C LYS A 348 0.94 12.37 -38.46
N ALA A 349 1.15 11.05 -38.28
CA ALA A 349 2.46 10.42 -38.36
C ALA A 349 3.06 10.52 -39.75
N PHE A 350 2.25 10.33 -40.81
CA PHE A 350 2.68 10.50 -42.19
C PHE A 350 3.09 11.96 -42.48
N ALA A 351 2.27 12.94 -42.07
CA ALA A 351 2.57 14.36 -42.23
C ALA A 351 3.87 14.77 -41.49
N TYR A 352 4.07 14.24 -40.27
CA TYR A 352 5.28 14.49 -39.48
C TYR A 352 6.52 13.86 -40.07
N GLY A 353 6.43 12.63 -40.60
CA GLY A 353 7.53 11.97 -41.31
C GLY A 353 7.95 12.73 -42.55
N PHE A 354 6.99 13.24 -43.32
CA PHE A 354 7.22 14.06 -44.51
C PHE A 354 7.89 15.40 -44.13
N TYR A 355 7.38 16.09 -43.13
CA TYR A 355 7.99 17.34 -42.63
C TYR A 355 9.43 17.13 -42.12
N ARG A 356 9.69 16.08 -41.37
CA ARG A 356 11.03 15.76 -40.85
C ARG A 356 12.01 15.38 -41.99
N PHE A 357 11.54 14.66 -43.01
CA PHE A 357 12.32 14.36 -44.19
C PHE A 357 12.75 15.65 -44.92
N PHE A 358 11.82 16.60 -45.10
CA PHE A 358 12.12 17.89 -45.75
C PHE A 358 13.06 18.75 -44.91
N THR A 359 12.88 18.86 -43.62
CA THR A 359 13.77 19.63 -42.75
C THR A 359 15.19 19.08 -42.70
N THR A 360 15.32 17.74 -42.73
CA THR A 360 16.63 17.08 -42.76
C THR A 360 17.31 17.32 -44.13
N LEU A 361 16.57 17.31 -45.24
CA LEU A 361 17.08 17.59 -46.58
C LEU A 361 17.58 19.05 -46.68
N VAL A 362 16.85 19.99 -46.16
CA VAL A 362 17.24 21.43 -46.14
C VAL A 362 18.51 21.64 -45.29
N HIS A 363 18.67 20.97 -44.15
CA HIS A 363 19.90 21.08 -43.34
C HIS A 363 21.12 20.43 -44.07
N VAL A 364 20.97 19.36 -44.76
CA VAL A 364 22.05 18.71 -45.55
C VAL A 364 22.42 19.59 -46.74
N GLY A 365 21.44 20.24 -47.40
CA GLY A 365 21.66 21.14 -48.52
C GLY A 365 22.37 22.46 -48.13
N ALA A 366 22.16 22.95 -46.93
CA ALA A 366 22.78 24.19 -46.46
C ALA A 366 24.25 24.05 -46.01
N SER A 367 24.74 22.83 -45.82
CA SER A 367 26.15 22.56 -45.48
C SER A 367 27.07 22.27 -46.67
N ALA A 368 26.57 22.31 -47.92
CA ALA A 368 27.40 22.22 -49.10
C ALA A 368 28.03 23.59 -49.39
N ASN A 369 29.12 23.90 -48.71
CA ASN A 369 30.01 25.01 -49.09
C ASN A 369 30.64 24.68 -50.45
N VAL A 370 30.16 25.32 -51.48
CA VAL A 370 30.83 25.29 -52.83
C VAL A 370 32.02 26.27 -52.73
N PRO A 371 33.26 25.80 -52.84
CA PRO A 371 34.39 26.71 -52.92
C PRO A 371 34.33 27.40 -54.29
N ILE A 372 34.07 28.70 -54.29
CA ILE A 372 34.23 29.56 -55.44
C ILE A 372 35.74 29.76 -55.64
N ARG A 373 36.26 29.34 -56.78
CA ARG A 373 37.61 29.58 -57.25
C ARG A 373 37.61 30.84 -58.07
#